data_8b924c23504e01303b714f27e9b10912
#
_entry.id   8b924c23504e01303b714f27e9b10912
#
_cell.length_a   1.000
_cell.length_b   1.000
_cell.length_c   1.000
_cell.angle_alpha   90.00
_cell.angle_beta   90.00
_cell.angle_gamma   90.00
#
_symmetry.space_group_name_H-M   'P 1'
#
loop_
_entity.id
_entity.type
_entity.pdbx_description
1 polymer ?
#
loop_
_entity_poly.entity_id
_entity_poly.type
_entity_poly.pdbx_seq_one_letter_code
_entity_poly.pdbx_strand_id
1 'polypeptide(L)'
;MKKKQKQHFTGKKWIAALVVVVLILAAIYYYIALPAINIHNPELWKFVLFLAVIIFALYALPKTTFTGDRRHPVNFSGNYKTKTFKFLAALVVVIAAAYFVGTLLSSPIINASKYQKLMKIEKSEFTKDIDQISYDQIPLLDKSSAEILGERKMGSLVDLASQFEVADEYSQINYKNNPVRVTPLRYADLVKWFTNKKAGIPAYIKIDMATQQTELVRLKEGMKYTPYDHFGRYLYRHLRFKYPTYMFDDINFEINEEGTPYWVCSVKKYNIGLFGGQTIGRVVLCNAITGECKDYKVEDTPKWVDRVYSADMLVNLYNYYGTLKHGFINSILGQKDCLTTTNGYNYLAINDDVWVYTGVTSITSDQSNVGFVLMNQRTMETKYYEIEGAIEDSAMTSAEGKVQNLGYKATFPLLLNIDAEPTYFMALKDASGLVKKYAMVNVHNYQIVATGDTVNDCEASYRSLIQSNGMGSDEESKKASTKTTAGTIKKIAQAVIDGSSHYYIVLNDSDTIYDVDISKYLDAILLEEGDKVTIEYTEGNPSTVNKISKS
;
A
#
# COMPACT_ATOMS: atom_id res chain seq x y z
N MET A 1 20.12 5.58 -75.05
CA MET A 1 19.06 5.03 -74.18
C MET A 1 19.63 3.87 -73.34
N LYS A 2 19.95 4.09 -72.08
CA LYS A 2 20.45 3.01 -71.19
C LYS A 2 19.23 2.28 -70.57
N LYS A 3 19.04 0.99 -70.91
CA LYS A 3 18.06 0.13 -70.27
C LYS A 3 18.45 -0.07 -68.81
N LYS A 4 17.62 0.46 -67.85
CA LYS A 4 17.70 0.10 -66.43
C LYS A 4 17.36 -1.38 -66.31
N GLN A 5 18.36 -2.22 -65.98
CA GLN A 5 18.16 -3.59 -65.56
C GLN A 5 17.34 -3.56 -64.25
N LYS A 6 16.09 -4.01 -64.32
CA LYS A 6 15.31 -4.37 -63.14
C LYS A 6 15.94 -5.61 -62.51
N GLN A 7 16.65 -5.46 -61.40
CA GLN A 7 17.06 -6.60 -60.56
C GLN A 7 15.81 -7.32 -60.07
N HIS A 8 15.46 -8.43 -60.65
CA HIS A 8 14.51 -9.36 -60.06
C HIS A 8 15.20 -10.05 -58.88
N PHE A 9 14.86 -9.60 -57.65
CA PHE A 9 15.20 -10.35 -56.45
C PHE A 9 14.56 -11.74 -56.55
N THR A 10 15.35 -12.81 -56.64
CA THR A 10 14.87 -14.17 -56.64
C THR A 10 14.10 -14.43 -55.34
N GLY A 11 12.98 -15.16 -55.38
CA GLY A 11 12.07 -15.35 -54.23
C GLY A 11 12.76 -15.81 -52.93
N LYS A 12 13.86 -16.58 -52.99
CA LYS A 12 14.68 -16.97 -51.84
C LYS A 12 15.40 -15.79 -51.15
N LYS A 13 15.94 -14.82 -51.91
CA LYS A 13 16.59 -13.63 -51.33
C LYS A 13 15.59 -12.69 -50.64
N TRP A 14 14.37 -12.64 -51.13
CA TRP A 14 13.27 -11.87 -50.52
C TRP A 14 12.82 -12.47 -49.19
N ILE A 15 12.66 -13.81 -49.13
CA ILE A 15 12.34 -14.51 -47.88
C ILE A 15 13.46 -14.33 -46.84
N ALA A 16 14.72 -14.42 -47.24
CA ALA A 16 15.85 -14.18 -46.35
C ALA A 16 15.86 -12.77 -45.79
N ALA A 17 15.63 -11.74 -46.62
CA ALA A 17 15.53 -10.37 -46.20
C ALA A 17 14.35 -10.15 -45.22
N LEU A 18 13.19 -10.76 -45.49
CA LEU A 18 12.02 -10.71 -44.60
C LEU A 18 12.33 -11.34 -43.24
N VAL A 19 12.95 -12.50 -43.20
CA VAL A 19 13.36 -13.18 -41.95
C VAL A 19 14.31 -12.28 -41.13
N VAL A 20 15.29 -11.65 -41.79
CA VAL A 20 16.21 -10.73 -41.12
C VAL A 20 15.46 -9.52 -40.53
N VAL A 21 14.53 -8.92 -41.28
CA VAL A 21 13.71 -7.79 -40.78
C VAL A 21 12.87 -8.22 -39.57
N VAL A 22 12.22 -9.37 -39.63
CA VAL A 22 11.42 -9.90 -38.51
C VAL A 22 12.29 -10.14 -37.28
N LEU A 23 13.49 -10.72 -37.46
CA LEU A 23 14.42 -10.96 -36.34
C LEU A 23 14.90 -9.64 -35.72
N ILE A 24 15.19 -8.62 -36.52
CA ILE A 24 15.57 -7.28 -36.03
C ILE A 24 14.39 -6.67 -35.26
N LEU A 25 13.19 -6.70 -35.79
CA LEU A 25 11.99 -6.16 -35.11
C LEU A 25 11.70 -6.93 -33.82
N ALA A 26 11.86 -8.25 -33.82
CA ALA A 26 11.71 -9.08 -32.61
C ALA A 26 12.75 -8.71 -31.55
N ALA A 27 14.01 -8.52 -31.96
CA ALA A 27 15.10 -8.13 -31.05
C ALA A 27 14.87 -6.74 -30.47
N ILE A 28 14.45 -5.78 -31.29
CA ILE A 28 14.13 -4.41 -30.83
C ILE A 28 12.95 -4.45 -29.86
N TYR A 29 11.88 -5.17 -30.20
CA TYR A 29 10.71 -5.32 -29.33
C TYR A 29 11.10 -5.97 -28.02
N TYR A 30 11.85 -7.08 -28.06
CA TYR A 30 12.31 -7.77 -26.84
C TYR A 30 13.17 -6.87 -25.95
N TYR A 31 14.05 -6.07 -26.56
CA TYR A 31 14.92 -5.14 -25.84
C TYR A 31 14.15 -4.00 -25.17
N ILE A 32 13.02 -3.56 -25.73
CA ILE A 32 12.18 -2.47 -25.21
C ILE A 32 11.12 -3.01 -24.24
N ALA A 33 10.34 -3.99 -24.66
CA ALA A 33 9.18 -4.49 -23.92
C ALA A 33 9.54 -5.49 -22.82
N LEU A 34 10.71 -6.15 -22.91
CA LEU A 34 11.24 -7.08 -21.92
C LEU A 34 10.24 -8.18 -21.48
N PRO A 35 9.48 -8.84 -22.37
CA PRO A 35 8.51 -9.85 -21.98
C PRO A 35 9.23 -11.06 -21.36
N ALA A 36 8.65 -11.64 -20.29
CA ALA A 36 9.16 -12.91 -19.76
C ALA A 36 8.88 -14.05 -20.75
N ILE A 37 9.88 -14.88 -21.02
CA ILE A 37 9.75 -16.07 -21.87
C ILE A 37 9.11 -17.19 -21.04
N ASN A 38 7.82 -17.05 -20.78
CA ASN A 38 7.05 -17.98 -19.96
C ASN A 38 5.63 -18.12 -20.53
N ILE A 39 5.15 -19.35 -20.67
CA ILE A 39 3.80 -19.64 -21.23
C ILE A 39 2.67 -19.05 -20.37
N HIS A 40 2.92 -18.81 -19.09
CA HIS A 40 1.98 -18.18 -18.17
C HIS A 40 2.00 -16.64 -18.26
N ASN A 41 2.91 -16.05 -19.05
CA ASN A 41 2.99 -14.62 -19.21
C ASN A 41 2.08 -14.12 -20.35
N PRO A 42 1.00 -13.36 -20.07
CA PRO A 42 0.15 -12.78 -21.11
C PRO A 42 0.90 -11.93 -22.14
N GLU A 43 1.97 -11.24 -21.70
CA GLU A 43 2.78 -10.39 -22.57
C GLU A 43 3.56 -11.21 -23.62
N LEU A 44 3.97 -12.44 -23.28
CA LEU A 44 4.57 -13.32 -24.27
C LEU A 44 3.58 -13.69 -25.39
N TRP A 45 2.32 -13.98 -25.05
CA TRP A 45 1.29 -14.29 -26.04
C TRP A 45 0.99 -13.10 -26.94
N LYS A 46 0.93 -11.89 -26.38
CA LYS A 46 0.80 -10.65 -27.16
C LYS A 46 2.00 -10.45 -28.10
N PHE A 47 3.21 -10.71 -27.61
CA PHE A 47 4.43 -10.65 -28.43
C PHE A 47 4.42 -11.66 -29.57
N VAL A 48 4.10 -12.93 -29.29
CA VAL A 48 4.02 -13.99 -30.32
C VAL A 48 2.94 -13.69 -31.35
N LEU A 49 1.76 -13.21 -30.90
CA LEU A 49 0.68 -12.79 -31.77
C LEU A 49 1.09 -11.61 -32.65
N PHE A 50 1.75 -10.62 -32.09
CA PHE A 50 2.29 -9.47 -32.83
C PHE A 50 3.26 -9.90 -33.94
N LEU A 51 4.21 -10.79 -33.62
CA LEU A 51 5.12 -11.35 -34.61
C LEU A 51 4.39 -12.15 -35.72
N ALA A 52 3.41 -12.97 -35.32
CA ALA A 52 2.61 -13.75 -36.29
C ALA A 52 1.83 -12.84 -37.23
N VAL A 53 1.25 -11.74 -36.71
CA VAL A 53 0.54 -10.72 -37.50
C VAL A 53 1.50 -9.97 -38.44
N ILE A 54 2.68 -9.59 -37.98
CA ILE A 54 3.71 -8.96 -38.85
C ILE A 54 4.13 -9.91 -39.98
N ILE A 55 4.44 -11.17 -39.68
CA ILE A 55 4.83 -12.15 -40.66
C ILE A 55 3.70 -12.34 -41.70
N PHE A 56 2.47 -12.43 -41.22
CA PHE A 56 1.29 -12.53 -42.07
C PHE A 56 1.14 -11.29 -42.97
N ALA A 57 1.23 -10.09 -42.42
CA ALA A 57 1.12 -8.82 -43.15
C ALA A 57 2.24 -8.69 -44.21
N LEU A 58 3.48 -8.94 -43.83
CA LEU A 58 4.63 -8.87 -44.71
C LEU A 58 4.56 -9.94 -45.83
N TYR A 59 3.93 -11.08 -45.60
CA TYR A 59 3.66 -12.06 -46.63
C TYR A 59 2.51 -11.66 -47.55
N ALA A 60 1.48 -10.99 -47.03
CA ALA A 60 0.28 -10.57 -47.77
C ALA A 60 0.52 -9.34 -48.65
N LEU A 61 1.26 -8.33 -48.16
CA LEU A 61 1.49 -7.02 -48.79
C LEU A 61 2.26 -7.04 -50.16
N PRO A 62 3.31 -7.85 -50.36
CA PRO A 62 4.19 -7.68 -51.53
C PRO A 62 3.62 -8.16 -52.89
N LYS A 63 2.44 -8.72 -52.93
CA LYS A 63 1.81 -9.22 -54.15
C LYS A 63 0.59 -8.44 -54.60
N THR A 64 0.31 -7.32 -53.99
CA THR A 64 -0.60 -6.32 -54.53
C THR A 64 0.14 -5.53 -55.59
N THR A 65 0.01 -5.92 -56.84
CA THR A 65 0.50 -5.12 -57.98
C THR A 65 -0.43 -3.89 -58.11
N PHE A 66 0.08 -2.72 -57.76
CA PHE A 66 -0.54 -1.47 -58.13
C PHE A 66 -0.41 -1.25 -59.65
N THR A 67 -1.36 -1.74 -60.39
CA THR A 67 -1.55 -1.32 -61.81
C THR A 67 -2.57 -0.20 -61.80
N GLY A 68 -2.06 1.04 -61.59
CA GLY A 68 -2.86 2.24 -61.71
C GLY A 68 -2.94 2.72 -63.16
N ASP A 69 -3.94 2.30 -63.90
CA ASP A 69 -4.41 3.01 -65.10
C ASP A 69 -5.72 3.73 -64.69
N ARG A 70 -5.86 5.01 -65.09
CA ARG A 70 -6.98 5.89 -64.68
C ARG A 70 -8.37 5.43 -65.11
N ARG A 71 -8.51 4.24 -65.71
CA ARG A 71 -9.77 3.71 -66.22
C ARG A 71 -10.22 2.37 -65.62
N HIS A 72 -9.42 1.77 -64.71
CA HIS A 72 -9.82 0.49 -64.09
C HIS A 72 -9.74 0.56 -62.56
N PRO A 73 -10.74 0.06 -61.81
CA PRO A 73 -10.70 0.01 -60.36
C PRO A 73 -9.55 -0.88 -59.89
N VAL A 74 -8.90 -0.48 -58.79
CA VAL A 74 -7.79 -1.20 -58.16
C VAL A 74 -8.19 -2.66 -57.92
N ASN A 75 -7.66 -3.57 -58.71
CA ASN A 75 -7.88 -5.03 -58.48
C ASN A 75 -6.90 -5.52 -57.43
N PHE A 76 -7.38 -5.79 -56.24
CA PHE A 76 -6.67 -6.49 -55.20
C PHE A 76 -6.51 -7.96 -55.57
N SER A 77 -5.51 -8.35 -56.32
CA SER A 77 -5.17 -9.76 -56.53
C SER A 77 -4.19 -10.20 -55.39
N GLY A 78 -4.73 -10.51 -54.24
CA GLY A 78 -3.92 -11.00 -53.12
C GLY A 78 -3.68 -12.53 -53.17
N ASN A 79 -2.64 -12.96 -52.45
CA ASN A 79 -2.24 -14.38 -52.31
C ASN A 79 -3.22 -15.25 -51.46
N TYR A 80 -4.46 -14.76 -51.23
CA TYR A 80 -5.42 -15.43 -50.34
C TYR A 80 -5.76 -16.90 -50.69
N LYS A 81 -5.44 -17.34 -51.91
CA LYS A 81 -5.65 -18.74 -52.36
C LYS A 81 -4.45 -19.65 -52.07
N THR A 82 -3.29 -19.14 -51.66
CA THR A 82 -2.11 -19.96 -51.43
C THR A 82 -2.20 -20.75 -50.11
N LYS A 83 -1.62 -21.96 -50.10
CA LYS A 83 -1.56 -22.80 -48.89
C LYS A 83 -0.85 -22.05 -47.73
N THR A 84 0.21 -21.30 -48.05
CA THR A 84 0.97 -20.50 -47.06
C THR A 84 0.15 -19.38 -46.43
N PHE A 85 -0.66 -18.65 -47.25
CA PHE A 85 -1.56 -17.63 -46.69
C PHE A 85 -2.56 -18.22 -45.72
N LYS A 86 -3.22 -19.32 -46.12
CA LYS A 86 -4.17 -20.04 -45.25
C LYS A 86 -3.51 -20.57 -43.99
N PHE A 87 -2.29 -21.09 -44.06
CA PHE A 87 -1.52 -21.54 -42.92
C PHE A 87 -1.19 -20.39 -41.95
N LEU A 88 -0.68 -19.28 -42.44
CA LEU A 88 -0.36 -18.11 -41.58
C LEU A 88 -1.61 -17.49 -40.97
N ALA A 89 -2.70 -17.40 -41.73
CA ALA A 89 -3.98 -16.93 -41.17
C ALA A 89 -4.49 -17.89 -40.08
N ALA A 90 -4.45 -19.19 -40.33
CA ALA A 90 -4.82 -20.21 -39.34
C ALA A 90 -3.93 -20.13 -38.08
N LEU A 91 -2.63 -19.91 -38.24
CA LEU A 91 -1.69 -19.76 -37.11
C LEU A 91 -2.07 -18.59 -36.21
N VAL A 92 -2.38 -17.42 -36.80
CA VAL A 92 -2.84 -16.25 -36.04
C VAL A 92 -4.12 -16.54 -35.25
N VAL A 93 -5.10 -17.20 -35.94
CA VAL A 93 -6.37 -17.58 -35.29
C VAL A 93 -6.16 -18.59 -34.16
N VAL A 94 -5.30 -19.59 -34.35
CA VAL A 94 -4.99 -20.62 -33.34
C VAL A 94 -4.33 -19.97 -32.10
N ILE A 95 -3.36 -19.07 -32.29
CA ILE A 95 -2.70 -18.39 -31.19
C ILE A 95 -3.72 -17.53 -30.41
N ALA A 96 -4.55 -16.74 -31.11
CA ALA A 96 -5.59 -15.92 -30.49
C ALA A 96 -6.63 -16.80 -29.75
N ALA A 97 -7.07 -17.88 -30.35
CA ALA A 97 -8.00 -18.82 -29.72
C ALA A 97 -7.40 -19.49 -28.49
N ALA A 98 -6.14 -19.92 -28.54
CA ALA A 98 -5.44 -20.53 -27.41
C ALA A 98 -5.31 -19.55 -26.25
N TYR A 99 -5.00 -18.27 -26.53
CA TYR A 99 -4.97 -17.22 -25.52
C TYR A 99 -6.35 -17.00 -24.88
N PHE A 100 -7.40 -16.87 -25.71
CA PHE A 100 -8.77 -16.66 -25.23
C PHE A 100 -9.28 -17.84 -24.39
N VAL A 101 -9.14 -19.07 -24.91
CA VAL A 101 -9.54 -20.30 -24.21
C VAL A 101 -8.71 -20.45 -22.91
N GLY A 102 -7.41 -20.19 -22.95
CA GLY A 102 -6.54 -20.20 -21.78
C GLY A 102 -7.00 -19.22 -20.70
N THR A 103 -7.40 -18.01 -21.09
CA THR A 103 -7.95 -17.00 -20.17
C THR A 103 -9.27 -17.48 -19.55
N LEU A 104 -10.19 -17.98 -20.36
CA LEU A 104 -11.48 -18.47 -19.89
C LEU A 104 -11.33 -19.65 -18.92
N LEU A 105 -10.52 -20.66 -19.29
CA LEU A 105 -10.26 -21.83 -18.44
C LEU A 105 -9.49 -21.49 -17.16
N SER A 106 -8.82 -20.34 -17.12
CA SER A 106 -8.12 -19.84 -15.92
C SER A 106 -8.97 -18.95 -15.04
N SER A 107 -10.18 -18.60 -15.47
CA SER A 107 -11.02 -17.60 -14.79
C SER A 107 -11.68 -18.11 -13.50
N PRO A 108 -12.06 -17.21 -12.57
CA PRO A 108 -12.87 -17.54 -11.39
C PRO A 108 -14.23 -18.15 -11.74
N ILE A 109 -14.77 -17.86 -12.93
CA ILE A 109 -16.05 -18.41 -13.41
C ILE A 109 -16.03 -19.96 -13.37
N ILE A 110 -14.93 -20.55 -13.81
CA ILE A 110 -14.78 -22.01 -13.90
C ILE A 110 -14.12 -22.58 -12.65
N ASN A 111 -13.24 -21.81 -12.00
CA ASN A 111 -12.36 -22.28 -10.93
C ASN A 111 -12.62 -21.64 -9.57
N ALA A 112 -13.83 -21.17 -9.29
CA ALA A 112 -14.17 -20.43 -8.05
C ALA A 112 -13.59 -21.10 -6.78
N SER A 113 -13.77 -22.41 -6.62
CA SER A 113 -13.25 -23.16 -5.47
C SER A 113 -11.72 -23.19 -5.38
N LYS A 114 -11.00 -23.13 -6.51
CA LYS A 114 -9.52 -23.06 -6.48
C LYS A 114 -9.05 -21.66 -6.10
N TYR A 115 -9.73 -20.62 -6.60
CA TYR A 115 -9.45 -19.24 -6.22
C TYR A 115 -9.70 -19.00 -4.73
N GLN A 116 -10.82 -19.51 -4.23
CA GLN A 116 -11.19 -19.42 -2.80
C GLN A 116 -10.12 -20.04 -1.88
N LYS A 117 -9.36 -21.03 -2.36
CA LYS A 117 -8.34 -21.75 -1.58
C LYS A 117 -6.91 -21.22 -1.78
N LEU A 118 -6.71 -20.12 -2.49
CA LEU A 118 -5.36 -19.57 -2.73
C LEU A 118 -4.73 -19.01 -1.45
N MET A 119 -5.54 -18.53 -0.52
CA MET A 119 -5.13 -17.99 0.77
C MET A 119 -5.75 -18.83 1.89
N LYS A 120 -4.96 -19.13 2.91
CA LYS A 120 -5.44 -19.71 4.16
C LYS A 120 -5.70 -18.60 5.16
N ILE A 121 -6.82 -18.67 5.86
CA ILE A 121 -7.19 -17.67 6.85
C ILE A 121 -7.38 -18.36 8.19
N GLU A 122 -6.70 -17.86 9.21
CA GLU A 122 -6.82 -18.30 10.58
C GLU A 122 -7.71 -17.32 11.34
N LYS A 123 -8.72 -17.83 12.06
CA LYS A 123 -9.47 -17.02 13.03
C LYS A 123 -8.62 -16.88 14.29
N SER A 124 -8.47 -15.66 14.76
CA SER A 124 -7.69 -15.36 15.95
C SER A 124 -8.41 -14.36 16.85
N GLU A 125 -7.90 -14.18 18.05
CA GLU A 125 -8.42 -13.22 19.03
C GLU A 125 -7.56 -11.95 18.99
N PHE A 126 -8.20 -10.82 18.79
CA PHE A 126 -7.56 -9.52 18.61
C PHE A 126 -6.61 -9.17 19.77
N THR A 127 -7.07 -9.31 21.01
CA THR A 127 -6.31 -8.95 22.21
C THR A 127 -5.12 -9.86 22.50
N LYS A 128 -5.04 -11.02 21.84
CA LYS A 128 -3.89 -11.93 21.98
C LYS A 128 -2.77 -11.66 20.99
N ASP A 129 -3.14 -11.20 19.78
CA ASP A 129 -2.18 -11.03 18.70
C ASP A 129 -1.70 -9.57 18.54
N ILE A 130 -2.52 -8.63 18.98
CA ILE A 130 -2.20 -7.21 18.94
C ILE A 130 -2.04 -6.72 20.37
N ASP A 131 -0.77 -6.65 20.78
CA ASP A 131 -0.39 -6.08 22.05
C ASP A 131 -0.71 -4.57 22.10
N GLN A 132 -0.77 -4.00 23.31
CA GLN A 132 -0.74 -2.55 23.45
C GLN A 132 0.59 -2.03 22.91
N ILE A 133 0.52 -1.32 21.77
CA ILE A 133 1.71 -0.83 21.07
C ILE A 133 2.26 0.37 21.82
N SER A 134 3.58 0.39 22.00
CA SER A 134 4.30 1.59 22.43
C SER A 134 4.20 2.68 21.33
N TYR A 135 3.89 3.92 21.73
CA TYR A 135 3.59 5.02 20.78
C TYR A 135 4.76 5.38 19.88
N ASP A 136 5.99 5.11 20.31
CA ASP A 136 7.23 5.28 19.54
C ASP A 136 7.31 4.34 18.32
N GLN A 137 6.44 3.33 18.25
CA GLN A 137 6.39 2.34 17.16
C GLN A 137 5.15 2.50 16.27
N ILE A 138 4.27 3.47 16.55
CA ILE A 138 3.10 3.71 15.72
C ILE A 138 3.51 4.46 14.45
N PRO A 139 3.26 3.92 13.25
CA PRO A 139 3.52 4.62 12.00
C PRO A 139 2.53 5.77 11.79
N LEU A 140 2.95 6.99 12.13
CA LEU A 140 2.13 8.21 12.06
C LEU A 140 2.02 8.80 10.65
N LEU A 141 2.90 8.38 9.73
CA LEU A 141 3.04 8.96 8.40
C LEU A 141 2.44 8.07 7.31
N ASP A 142 1.47 8.59 6.59
CA ASP A 142 1.08 8.01 5.31
C ASP A 142 2.11 8.33 4.20
N LYS A 143 1.92 7.71 3.02
CA LYS A 143 2.83 7.89 1.89
C LYS A 143 2.91 9.37 1.46
N SER A 144 1.78 10.08 1.38
CA SER A 144 1.76 11.46 0.89
C SER A 144 2.47 12.44 1.83
N SER A 145 2.37 12.24 3.14
CA SER A 145 3.12 13.04 4.11
C SER A 145 4.62 12.76 4.04
N ALA A 146 5.00 11.48 3.83
CA ALA A 146 6.40 11.11 3.65
C ALA A 146 7.01 11.72 2.37
N GLU A 147 6.26 11.79 1.27
CA GLU A 147 6.67 12.46 0.03
C GLU A 147 7.00 13.94 0.27
N ILE A 148 6.13 14.67 0.97
CA ILE A 148 6.36 16.09 1.33
C ILE A 148 7.63 16.24 2.18
N LEU A 149 7.86 15.36 3.16
CA LEU A 149 9.05 15.41 4.00
C LEU A 149 10.32 15.09 3.22
N GLY A 150 10.27 14.11 2.32
CA GLY A 150 11.38 13.74 1.44
C GLY A 150 11.78 14.87 0.50
N GLU A 151 10.81 15.50 -0.15
CA GLU A 151 11.04 16.66 -1.03
C GLU A 151 11.64 17.85 -0.28
N ARG A 152 11.12 18.17 0.92
CA ARG A 152 11.67 19.22 1.77
C ARG A 152 13.11 18.94 2.18
N LYS A 153 13.41 17.68 2.53
CA LYS A 153 14.77 17.28 2.86
C LYS A 153 15.68 17.47 1.66
N MET A 154 15.25 17.03 0.47
CA MET A 154 16.02 17.18 -0.76
C MET A 154 16.27 18.64 -1.12
N GLY A 155 15.26 19.50 -1.00
CA GLY A 155 15.38 20.95 -1.25
C GLY A 155 16.41 21.66 -0.37
N SER A 156 16.73 21.11 0.79
CA SER A 156 17.78 21.65 1.69
C SER A 156 19.21 21.23 1.31
N LEU A 157 19.39 20.35 0.31
CA LEU A 157 20.67 19.73 -0.06
C LEU A 157 21.18 20.28 -1.39
N VAL A 158 21.81 21.45 -1.34
CA VAL A 158 22.27 22.20 -2.54
C VAL A 158 23.19 21.38 -3.47
N ASP A 159 24.01 20.52 -2.91
CA ASP A 159 24.94 19.65 -3.64
C ASP A 159 24.25 18.55 -4.45
N LEU A 160 23.07 18.10 -4.02
CA LEU A 160 22.33 17.02 -4.67
C LEU A 160 21.10 17.52 -5.46
N ALA A 161 20.40 18.53 -4.97
CA ALA A 161 19.14 19.01 -5.56
C ALA A 161 19.24 19.46 -7.03
N SER A 162 20.44 19.86 -7.49
CA SER A 162 20.68 20.22 -8.89
C SER A 162 20.90 19.02 -9.82
N GLN A 163 21.12 17.82 -9.27
CA GLN A 163 21.50 16.61 -10.02
C GLN A 163 20.47 15.48 -9.86
N PHE A 164 19.81 15.43 -8.71
CA PHE A 164 18.91 14.33 -8.33
C PHE A 164 17.59 14.87 -7.79
N GLU A 165 16.56 14.05 -7.90
CA GLU A 165 15.24 14.24 -7.31
C GLU A 165 14.90 13.05 -6.43
N VAL A 166 13.92 13.17 -5.54
CA VAL A 166 13.38 12.03 -4.80
C VAL A 166 12.56 11.18 -5.76
N ALA A 167 12.67 9.88 -5.65
CA ALA A 167 11.86 8.97 -6.43
C ALA A 167 10.45 8.82 -5.83
N ASP A 168 9.50 8.33 -6.63
CA ASP A 168 8.10 8.14 -6.24
C ASP A 168 7.87 6.81 -5.48
N GLU A 169 8.89 5.94 -5.44
CA GLU A 169 8.88 4.67 -4.71
C GLU A 169 9.20 4.89 -3.24
N TYR A 170 8.18 4.90 -2.41
CA TYR A 170 8.28 4.94 -0.95
C TYR A 170 7.86 3.59 -0.39
N SER A 171 8.81 2.79 0.04
CA SER A 171 8.55 1.51 0.71
C SER A 171 8.49 1.72 2.22
N GLN A 172 7.43 1.20 2.84
CA GLN A 172 7.38 1.05 4.29
C GLN A 172 8.01 -0.27 4.66
N ILE A 173 8.97 -0.25 5.57
CA ILE A 173 9.70 -1.41 6.07
C ILE A 173 9.82 -1.33 7.59
N ASN A 174 10.12 -2.46 8.21
CA ASN A 174 10.52 -2.52 9.60
C ASN A 174 12.05 -2.59 9.69
N TYR A 175 12.70 -1.50 10.02
CA TYR A 175 14.15 -1.42 10.10
C TYR A 175 14.59 -1.36 11.56
N LYS A 176 15.21 -2.43 12.05
CA LYS A 176 15.66 -2.55 13.46
C LYS A 176 14.52 -2.33 14.46
N ASN A 177 13.40 -2.98 14.23
CA ASN A 177 12.15 -2.85 15.00
C ASN A 177 11.50 -1.45 15.02
N ASN A 178 11.84 -0.58 14.05
CA ASN A 178 11.20 0.70 13.89
C ASN A 178 10.53 0.80 12.52
N PRO A 179 9.28 1.29 12.44
CA PRO A 179 8.63 1.53 11.16
C PRO A 179 9.29 2.72 10.46
N VAL A 180 9.89 2.48 9.31
CA VAL A 180 10.51 3.53 8.49
C VAL A 180 9.98 3.48 7.06
N ARG A 181 10.02 4.62 6.37
CA ARG A 181 9.88 4.68 4.92
C ARG A 181 11.22 4.97 4.29
N VAL A 182 11.52 4.22 3.24
CA VAL A 182 12.73 4.41 2.45
C VAL A 182 12.37 4.72 1.00
N THR A 183 13.13 5.64 0.40
CA THR A 183 12.98 5.99 -1.01
C THR A 183 14.35 6.29 -1.61
N PRO A 184 14.66 5.79 -2.82
CA PRO A 184 15.89 6.15 -3.49
C PRO A 184 15.80 7.57 -4.07
N LEU A 185 16.94 8.13 -4.46
CA LEU A 185 16.96 9.27 -5.37
C LEU A 185 16.90 8.78 -6.83
N ARG A 186 16.53 9.67 -7.75
CA ARG A 186 16.59 9.47 -9.19
C ARG A 186 17.38 10.61 -9.85
N TYR A 187 17.88 10.40 -11.05
CA TYR A 187 18.49 11.47 -11.83
C TYR A 187 17.41 12.45 -12.26
N ALA A 188 17.65 13.76 -12.11
CA ALA A 188 16.68 14.79 -12.47
C ALA A 188 16.34 14.78 -13.97
N ASP A 189 17.32 14.45 -14.82
CA ASP A 189 17.13 14.31 -16.27
C ASP A 189 18.21 13.41 -16.91
N LEU A 190 18.09 13.18 -18.22
CA LEU A 190 19.01 12.36 -18.99
C LEU A 190 20.45 12.91 -19.01
N VAL A 191 20.63 14.24 -18.99
CA VAL A 191 21.96 14.87 -18.97
C VAL A 191 22.61 14.60 -17.62
N LYS A 192 21.87 14.72 -16.53
CA LYS A 192 22.32 14.42 -15.17
C LYS A 192 22.68 12.94 -15.02
N TRP A 193 21.88 12.04 -15.60
CA TRP A 193 22.26 10.65 -15.68
C TRP A 193 23.59 10.46 -16.41
N PHE A 194 23.75 11.05 -17.58
CA PHE A 194 24.96 10.88 -18.39
C PHE A 194 26.24 11.33 -17.65
N THR A 195 26.15 12.44 -16.92
CA THR A 195 27.29 12.99 -16.14
C THR A 195 27.58 12.19 -14.89
N ASN A 196 26.55 11.64 -14.22
CA ASN A 196 26.67 10.96 -12.93
C ASN A 196 26.70 9.42 -13.02
N LYS A 197 26.40 8.83 -14.19
CA LYS A 197 26.26 7.36 -14.35
C LYS A 197 27.45 6.54 -13.88
N LYS A 198 28.68 7.11 -13.86
CA LYS A 198 29.88 6.41 -13.40
C LYS A 198 29.88 6.26 -11.87
N ALA A 199 29.54 7.32 -11.17
CA ALA A 199 29.42 7.34 -9.71
C ALA A 199 28.16 6.62 -9.22
N GLY A 200 27.06 6.74 -9.96
CA GLY A 200 25.75 6.23 -9.57
C GLY A 200 24.99 7.22 -8.69
N ILE A 201 23.82 6.80 -8.19
CA ILE A 201 22.98 7.58 -7.29
C ILE A 201 23.56 7.50 -5.88
N PRO A 202 23.99 8.65 -5.27
CA PRO A 202 24.89 8.65 -4.11
C PRO A 202 24.20 8.43 -2.76
N ALA A 203 22.87 8.44 -2.71
CA ALA A 203 22.12 8.40 -1.45
C ALA A 203 20.69 7.88 -1.63
N TYR A 204 20.05 7.59 -0.50
CA TYR A 204 18.61 7.39 -0.38
C TYR A 204 18.08 8.19 0.83
N ILE A 205 16.77 8.39 0.88
CA ILE A 205 16.11 9.02 2.03
C ILE A 205 15.47 7.94 2.90
N LYS A 206 15.67 8.08 4.21
CA LYS A 206 15.03 7.28 5.25
C LYS A 206 14.21 8.21 6.14
N ILE A 207 12.95 7.89 6.37
CA ILE A 207 12.01 8.66 7.19
C ILE A 207 11.52 7.75 8.30
N ASP A 208 11.79 8.12 9.54
CA ASP A 208 11.20 7.48 10.72
C ASP A 208 9.72 7.83 10.78
N MET A 209 8.86 6.82 10.81
CA MET A 209 7.42 7.03 10.70
C MET A 209 6.77 7.45 12.02
N ALA A 210 7.40 7.19 13.15
CA ALA A 210 6.91 7.60 14.45
C ALA A 210 7.35 9.03 14.79
N THR A 211 8.64 9.35 14.59
CA THR A 211 9.21 10.66 14.94
C THR A 211 9.17 11.68 13.82
N GLN A 212 8.86 11.26 12.58
CA GLN A 212 8.89 12.06 11.35
C GLN A 212 10.30 12.59 10.98
N GLN A 213 11.35 12.10 11.64
CA GLN A 213 12.71 12.48 11.32
C GLN A 213 13.11 11.97 9.94
N THR A 214 13.61 12.89 9.11
CA THR A 214 14.01 12.61 7.74
C THR A 214 15.51 12.71 7.60
N GLU A 215 16.14 11.60 7.23
CA GLU A 215 17.58 11.44 7.06
C GLU A 215 17.92 11.19 5.60
N LEU A 216 18.97 11.86 5.09
CA LEU A 216 19.65 11.48 3.86
C LEU A 216 20.80 10.54 4.20
N VAL A 217 20.69 9.28 3.81
CA VAL A 217 21.75 8.28 4.00
C VAL A 217 22.66 8.28 2.78
N ARG A 218 23.90 8.77 2.97
CA ARG A 218 24.91 8.79 1.91
C ARG A 218 25.61 7.43 1.82
N LEU A 219 25.75 6.94 0.60
CA LEU A 219 26.39 5.67 0.29
C LEU A 219 27.90 5.89 0.00
N LYS A 220 28.73 4.94 0.41
CA LYS A 220 30.16 4.94 0.04
C LYS A 220 30.35 4.74 -1.47
N GLU A 221 29.55 3.90 -2.07
CA GLU A 221 29.43 3.69 -3.51
C GLU A 221 27.97 3.91 -3.93
N GLY A 222 27.76 4.66 -5.03
CA GLY A 222 26.42 4.98 -5.50
C GLY A 222 25.70 3.78 -6.12
N MET A 223 24.38 3.81 -6.09
CA MET A 223 23.51 2.83 -6.75
C MET A 223 23.64 2.99 -8.27
N LYS A 224 23.83 1.88 -8.97
CA LYS A 224 24.07 1.82 -10.42
C LYS A 224 23.06 0.93 -11.16
N TYR A 225 22.28 0.14 -10.44
CA TYR A 225 21.26 -0.75 -10.98
C TYR A 225 19.91 -0.34 -10.42
N THR A 226 19.26 0.59 -11.13
CA THR A 226 17.99 1.21 -10.69
C THR A 226 17.00 1.29 -11.84
N PRO A 227 15.70 1.49 -11.58
CA PRO A 227 14.71 1.82 -12.61
C PRO A 227 15.01 3.12 -13.37
N TYR A 228 15.91 3.95 -12.85
CA TYR A 228 16.27 5.28 -13.39
C TYR A 228 17.58 5.27 -14.19
N ASP A 229 18.27 4.13 -14.21
CA ASP A 229 19.41 3.91 -15.06
C ASP A 229 19.00 3.52 -16.49
N HIS A 230 19.96 3.53 -17.40
CA HIS A 230 19.72 3.22 -18.81
C HIS A 230 20.58 2.05 -19.30
N PHE A 231 20.25 1.52 -20.48
CA PHE A 231 20.95 0.42 -21.14
C PHE A 231 21.07 -0.83 -20.23
N GLY A 232 22.27 -1.39 -20.06
CA GLY A 232 22.50 -2.61 -19.28
C GLY A 232 22.32 -2.45 -17.77
N ARG A 233 22.30 -1.20 -17.26
CA ARG A 233 22.07 -0.90 -15.84
C ARG A 233 20.61 -0.61 -15.51
N TYR A 234 19.76 -0.44 -16.51
CA TYR A 234 18.32 -0.36 -16.30
C TYR A 234 17.83 -1.64 -15.63
N LEU A 235 17.35 -1.53 -14.40
CA LEU A 235 17.07 -2.65 -13.50
C LEU A 235 16.22 -3.74 -14.16
N TYR A 236 15.11 -3.36 -14.82
CA TYR A 236 14.21 -4.33 -15.46
C TYR A 236 14.89 -5.12 -16.58
N ARG A 237 15.81 -4.49 -17.31
CA ARG A 237 16.59 -5.17 -18.36
C ARG A 237 17.65 -6.07 -17.77
N HIS A 238 18.34 -5.60 -16.70
CA HIS A 238 19.30 -6.41 -15.97
C HIS A 238 18.66 -7.69 -15.43
N LEU A 239 17.50 -7.55 -14.78
CA LEU A 239 16.72 -8.69 -14.28
C LEU A 239 16.24 -9.61 -15.41
N ARG A 240 15.72 -9.04 -16.53
CA ARG A 240 15.21 -9.82 -17.67
C ARG A 240 16.27 -10.67 -18.32
N PHE A 241 17.49 -10.14 -18.52
CA PHE A 241 18.56 -10.89 -19.13
C PHE A 241 19.17 -11.94 -18.20
N LYS A 242 19.07 -11.74 -16.89
CA LYS A 242 19.54 -12.72 -15.89
C LYS A 242 18.50 -13.81 -15.62
N TYR A 243 17.22 -13.44 -15.63
CA TYR A 243 16.07 -14.31 -15.37
C TYR A 243 15.02 -14.21 -16.50
N PRO A 244 15.32 -14.76 -17.70
CA PRO A 244 14.47 -14.55 -18.89
C PRO A 244 13.05 -15.11 -18.76
N THR A 245 12.85 -16.10 -17.89
CA THR A 245 11.55 -16.79 -17.70
C THR A 245 10.75 -16.26 -16.50
N TYR A 246 11.34 -15.42 -15.64
CA TYR A 246 10.69 -14.92 -14.44
C TYR A 246 9.70 -13.79 -14.76
N MET A 247 8.51 -13.89 -14.21
CA MET A 247 7.47 -12.87 -14.34
C MET A 247 7.49 -12.02 -13.08
N PHE A 248 8.25 -10.93 -13.11
CA PHE A 248 8.31 -10.03 -11.96
C PHE A 248 6.98 -9.33 -11.73
N ASP A 249 6.64 -9.16 -10.46
CA ASP A 249 5.56 -8.31 -9.96
C ASP A 249 6.12 -6.91 -9.67
N ASP A 250 5.52 -6.18 -8.73
CA ASP A 250 6.06 -4.92 -8.25
C ASP A 250 7.48 -5.13 -7.71
N ILE A 251 8.33 -4.15 -8.00
CA ILE A 251 9.71 -4.13 -7.52
C ILE A 251 9.80 -3.02 -6.47
N ASN A 252 10.17 -3.40 -5.24
CA ASN A 252 10.22 -2.50 -4.12
C ASN A 252 11.66 -2.16 -3.74
N PHE A 253 11.87 -0.92 -3.29
CA PHE A 253 13.14 -0.48 -2.75
C PHE A 253 13.18 -0.73 -1.24
N GLU A 254 14.14 -1.51 -0.77
CA GLU A 254 14.34 -1.80 0.65
C GLU A 254 15.82 -1.72 1.03
N ILE A 255 16.10 -1.70 2.31
CA ILE A 255 17.48 -1.73 2.85
C ILE A 255 17.59 -2.89 3.83
N ASN A 256 18.77 -3.54 3.82
CA ASN A 256 19.06 -4.57 4.81
C ASN A 256 19.47 -3.95 6.16
N GLU A 257 19.72 -4.77 7.18
CA GLU A 257 20.10 -4.32 8.53
C GLU A 257 21.36 -3.43 8.59
N GLU A 258 22.25 -3.55 7.60
CA GLU A 258 23.44 -2.72 7.45
C GLU A 258 23.18 -1.41 6.70
N GLY A 259 21.94 -1.18 6.22
CA GLY A 259 21.56 -0.02 5.41
C GLY A 259 21.98 -0.12 3.95
N THR A 260 22.34 -1.31 3.46
CA THR A 260 22.66 -1.54 2.04
C THR A 260 21.37 -1.59 1.22
N PRO A 261 21.26 -0.82 0.12
CA PRO A 261 20.05 -0.76 -0.69
C PRO A 261 19.89 -1.98 -1.61
N TYR A 262 18.69 -2.51 -1.66
CA TYR A 262 18.26 -3.62 -2.51
C TYR A 262 16.97 -3.30 -3.23
N TRP A 263 16.79 -3.94 -4.37
CA TRP A 263 15.50 -4.09 -5.05
C TRP A 263 14.94 -5.47 -4.74
N VAL A 264 13.80 -5.50 -4.08
CA VAL A 264 13.03 -6.71 -3.80
C VAL A 264 12.12 -6.97 -4.99
N CYS A 265 12.43 -8.02 -5.75
CA CYS A 265 11.79 -8.33 -7.01
C CYS A 265 10.98 -9.62 -6.87
N SER A 266 9.71 -9.49 -6.56
CA SER A 266 8.80 -10.62 -6.39
C SER A 266 8.48 -11.29 -7.73
N VAL A 267 8.49 -12.61 -7.76
CA VAL A 267 8.27 -13.41 -8.98
C VAL A 267 6.90 -14.08 -8.92
N LYS A 268 6.03 -13.71 -9.86
CA LYS A 268 4.67 -14.24 -10.00
C LYS A 268 4.67 -15.73 -10.26
N LYS A 269 3.71 -16.39 -9.63
CA LYS A 269 3.34 -17.78 -9.89
C LYS A 269 1.85 -17.84 -10.20
N TYR A 270 1.50 -18.52 -11.28
CA TYR A 270 0.12 -18.81 -11.62
C TYR A 270 -0.24 -20.23 -11.17
N ASN A 271 -1.31 -20.37 -10.41
CA ASN A 271 -1.70 -21.64 -9.78
C ASN A 271 -2.91 -22.30 -10.48
N ILE A 272 -3.59 -21.58 -11.39
CA ILE A 272 -4.85 -22.01 -12.00
C ILE A 272 -4.79 -21.77 -13.50
N GLY A 273 -4.70 -22.85 -14.28
CA GLY A 273 -4.62 -22.77 -15.75
C GLY A 273 -3.40 -21.98 -16.23
N LEU A 274 -3.54 -21.26 -17.34
CA LEU A 274 -2.43 -20.49 -17.91
C LEU A 274 -2.22 -19.14 -17.21
N PHE A 275 -3.29 -18.44 -16.82
CA PHE A 275 -3.23 -17.04 -16.41
C PHE A 275 -3.96 -16.74 -15.10
N GLY A 276 -4.41 -17.75 -14.37
CA GLY A 276 -5.24 -17.57 -13.17
C GLY A 276 -4.54 -17.91 -11.86
N GLY A 277 -5.14 -17.42 -10.74
CA GLY A 277 -4.67 -17.73 -9.40
C GLY A 277 -3.26 -17.20 -9.13
N GLN A 278 -3.02 -15.93 -9.42
CA GLN A 278 -1.72 -15.29 -9.25
C GLN A 278 -1.34 -15.22 -7.75
N THR A 279 -0.13 -15.65 -7.44
CA THR A 279 0.55 -15.52 -6.16
C THR A 279 2.03 -15.25 -6.40
N ILE A 280 2.83 -15.15 -5.34
CA ILE A 280 4.30 -15.09 -5.44
C ILE A 280 4.87 -16.48 -5.17
N GLY A 281 5.85 -16.89 -5.97
CA GLY A 281 6.53 -18.18 -5.83
C GLY A 281 7.98 -18.06 -5.43
N ARG A 282 8.62 -16.95 -5.75
CA ARG A 282 10.05 -16.68 -5.49
C ARG A 282 10.28 -15.19 -5.31
N VAL A 283 11.45 -14.84 -4.77
CA VAL A 283 11.92 -13.46 -4.61
C VAL A 283 13.35 -13.36 -5.10
N VAL A 284 13.64 -12.38 -5.96
CA VAL A 284 15.00 -12.04 -6.37
C VAL A 284 15.42 -10.75 -5.66
N LEU A 285 16.47 -10.80 -4.87
CA LEU A 285 17.07 -9.63 -4.23
C LEU A 285 18.21 -9.13 -5.11
N CYS A 286 18.08 -7.92 -5.66
CA CYS A 286 19.10 -7.29 -6.49
C CYS A 286 19.75 -6.14 -5.73
N ASN A 287 21.04 -6.25 -5.44
CA ASN A 287 21.81 -5.18 -4.82
C ASN A 287 21.86 -3.96 -5.76
N ALA A 288 21.36 -2.83 -5.31
CA ALA A 288 21.25 -1.63 -6.14
C ALA A 288 22.60 -1.01 -6.52
N ILE A 289 23.67 -1.30 -5.76
CA ILE A 289 25.02 -0.80 -6.00
C ILE A 289 25.76 -1.67 -7.01
N THR A 290 25.80 -2.99 -6.76
CA THR A 290 26.64 -3.95 -7.52
C THR A 290 25.91 -4.63 -8.67
N GLY A 291 24.58 -4.71 -8.62
CA GLY A 291 23.75 -5.50 -9.54
C GLY A 291 23.81 -7.01 -9.28
N GLU A 292 24.42 -7.44 -8.18
CA GLU A 292 24.35 -8.85 -7.77
C GLU A 292 22.90 -9.20 -7.42
N CYS A 293 22.40 -10.28 -7.99
CA CYS A 293 21.06 -10.77 -7.70
C CYS A 293 21.13 -12.17 -7.11
N LYS A 294 20.39 -12.38 -6.03
CA LYS A 294 20.19 -13.68 -5.37
C LYS A 294 18.73 -14.07 -5.43
N ASP A 295 18.48 -15.32 -5.75
CA ASP A 295 17.14 -15.88 -5.94
C ASP A 295 16.79 -16.79 -4.75
N TYR A 296 15.64 -16.54 -4.14
CA TYR A 296 15.13 -17.24 -2.96
C TYR A 296 13.74 -17.82 -3.24
N LYS A 297 13.40 -18.94 -2.61
CA LYS A 297 12.00 -19.28 -2.41
C LYS A 297 11.40 -18.34 -1.37
N VAL A 298 10.06 -18.20 -1.37
CA VAL A 298 9.39 -17.30 -0.41
C VAL A 298 9.74 -17.68 1.04
N GLU A 299 9.72 -18.97 1.37
CA GLU A 299 10.05 -19.47 2.71
C GLU A 299 11.50 -19.23 3.16
N ASP A 300 12.41 -19.07 2.19
CA ASP A 300 13.86 -18.86 2.44
C ASP A 300 14.25 -17.37 2.38
N THR A 301 13.28 -16.47 2.17
CA THR A 301 13.53 -15.01 2.06
C THR A 301 14.07 -14.47 3.38
N PRO A 302 15.17 -13.69 3.37
CA PRO A 302 15.73 -13.09 4.58
C PRO A 302 14.70 -12.27 5.35
N LYS A 303 14.79 -12.27 6.69
CA LYS A 303 13.79 -11.62 7.57
C LYS A 303 13.70 -10.10 7.40
N TRP A 304 14.79 -9.45 6.99
CA TRP A 304 14.80 -8.01 6.74
C TRP A 304 14.00 -7.57 5.50
N VAL A 305 13.52 -8.53 4.69
CA VAL A 305 12.67 -8.26 3.53
C VAL A 305 11.22 -8.22 4.00
N ASP A 306 10.57 -7.09 3.84
CA ASP A 306 9.20 -6.90 4.29
C ASP A 306 8.16 -7.12 3.20
N ARG A 307 8.46 -6.72 1.95
CA ARG A 307 7.47 -6.67 0.86
C ARG A 307 7.69 -7.73 -0.20
N VAL A 308 7.30 -8.96 0.10
CA VAL A 308 7.23 -10.08 -0.87
C VAL A 308 5.89 -10.05 -1.62
N TYR A 309 4.79 -9.82 -0.91
CA TYR A 309 3.45 -9.70 -1.48
C TYR A 309 3.00 -8.24 -1.44
N SER A 310 2.48 -7.73 -2.56
CA SER A 310 1.85 -6.40 -2.56
C SER A 310 0.54 -6.43 -1.77
N ALA A 311 0.19 -5.29 -1.15
CA ALA A 311 -1.08 -5.17 -0.42
C ALA A 311 -2.28 -5.47 -1.33
N ASP A 312 -2.27 -4.97 -2.56
CA ASP A 312 -3.34 -5.22 -3.53
C ASP A 312 -3.49 -6.70 -3.86
N MET A 313 -2.38 -7.44 -3.96
CA MET A 313 -2.44 -8.89 -4.17
C MET A 313 -3.07 -9.58 -2.97
N LEU A 314 -2.65 -9.26 -1.75
CA LEU A 314 -3.20 -9.85 -0.52
C LEU A 314 -4.69 -9.55 -0.38
N VAL A 315 -5.11 -8.31 -0.58
CA VAL A 315 -6.52 -7.88 -0.57
C VAL A 315 -7.33 -8.65 -1.62
N ASN A 316 -6.82 -8.78 -2.85
CA ASN A 316 -7.49 -9.54 -3.90
C ASN A 316 -7.63 -11.03 -3.55
N LEU A 317 -6.60 -11.63 -2.94
CA LEU A 317 -6.64 -13.03 -2.50
C LEU A 317 -7.67 -13.23 -1.39
N TYR A 318 -7.74 -12.29 -0.44
CA TYR A 318 -8.78 -12.30 0.60
C TYR A 318 -10.18 -12.17 0.00
N ASN A 319 -10.37 -11.25 -0.96
CA ASN A 319 -11.64 -11.06 -1.63
C ASN A 319 -12.08 -12.30 -2.43
N TYR A 320 -11.16 -13.03 -3.06
CA TYR A 320 -11.48 -14.34 -3.64
C TYR A 320 -11.93 -15.35 -2.57
N TYR A 321 -11.26 -15.38 -1.42
CA TYR A 321 -11.66 -16.25 -0.32
C TYR A 321 -13.06 -15.92 0.18
N GLY A 322 -13.36 -14.65 0.43
CA GLY A 322 -14.62 -14.19 1.02
C GLY A 322 -15.81 -14.27 0.05
N THR A 323 -15.60 -13.86 -1.21
CA THR A 323 -16.70 -13.76 -2.19
C THR A 323 -17.03 -15.09 -2.87
N LEU A 324 -16.04 -15.97 -3.06
CA LEU A 324 -16.22 -17.23 -3.83
C LEU A 324 -16.57 -18.44 -2.97
N LYS A 325 -16.91 -18.25 -1.69
CA LYS A 325 -17.22 -19.31 -0.73
C LYS A 325 -18.27 -20.31 -1.21
N HIS A 326 -19.30 -19.84 -1.91
CA HIS A 326 -20.37 -20.67 -2.49
C HIS A 326 -20.35 -20.66 -4.04
N GLY A 327 -19.20 -20.40 -4.63
CA GLY A 327 -18.98 -20.42 -6.07
C GLY A 327 -19.28 -19.09 -6.76
N PHE A 328 -18.92 -19.01 -8.05
CA PHE A 328 -18.98 -17.76 -8.82
C PHE A 328 -20.40 -17.21 -8.98
N ILE A 329 -21.40 -18.06 -9.22
CA ILE A 329 -22.79 -17.60 -9.41
C ILE A 329 -23.31 -16.95 -8.13
N ASN A 330 -22.99 -17.54 -6.96
CA ASN A 330 -23.39 -16.95 -5.67
C ASN A 330 -22.73 -15.58 -5.45
N SER A 331 -21.49 -15.38 -5.87
CA SER A 331 -20.82 -14.09 -5.68
C SER A 331 -21.47 -12.93 -6.45
N ILE A 332 -22.28 -13.23 -7.49
CA ILE A 332 -22.96 -12.23 -8.32
C ILE A 332 -24.45 -12.11 -7.94
N LEU A 333 -25.14 -13.23 -7.83
CA LEU A 333 -26.62 -13.23 -7.72
C LEU A 333 -27.13 -13.44 -6.30
N GLY A 334 -26.61 -14.41 -5.58
CA GLY A 334 -27.10 -14.80 -4.25
C GLY A 334 -26.43 -14.04 -3.10
N GLN A 335 -25.14 -13.79 -3.24
CA GLN A 335 -24.25 -13.11 -2.29
C GLN A 335 -24.31 -13.65 -0.85
N LYS A 336 -24.82 -14.89 -0.71
CA LYS A 336 -24.96 -15.54 0.60
C LYS A 336 -23.58 -15.77 1.21
N ASP A 337 -23.38 -15.33 2.46
CA ASP A 337 -22.15 -15.45 3.24
C ASP A 337 -20.91 -14.87 2.50
N CYS A 338 -21.13 -13.94 1.59
CA CYS A 338 -20.05 -13.27 0.87
C CYS A 338 -19.50 -12.12 1.70
N LEU A 339 -18.18 -12.15 1.92
CA LEU A 339 -17.42 -11.11 2.61
C LEU A 339 -16.44 -10.45 1.62
N THR A 340 -16.19 -9.17 1.82
CA THR A 340 -15.19 -8.41 1.07
C THR A 340 -14.46 -7.46 2.00
N THR A 341 -13.27 -7.03 1.61
CA THR A 341 -12.58 -5.96 2.34
C THR A 341 -13.31 -4.62 2.16
N THR A 342 -13.17 -3.73 3.14
CA THR A 342 -13.54 -2.31 3.00
C THR A 342 -12.61 -1.61 2.01
N ASN A 343 -12.93 -0.35 1.68
CA ASN A 343 -12.10 0.46 0.81
C ASN A 343 -10.86 0.97 1.54
N GLY A 344 -9.68 0.67 1.02
CA GLY A 344 -8.41 1.09 1.58
C GLY A 344 -7.79 0.04 2.52
N TYR A 345 -6.58 0.33 2.91
CA TYR A 345 -5.79 -0.48 3.85
C TYR A 345 -4.69 0.37 4.48
N ASN A 346 -4.14 -0.10 5.58
CA ASN A 346 -2.95 0.48 6.20
C ASN A 346 -1.97 -0.64 6.60
N TYR A 347 -0.84 -0.25 7.14
CA TYR A 347 0.22 -1.18 7.50
C TYR A 347 0.51 -1.12 9.00
N LEU A 348 0.69 -2.28 9.61
CA LEU A 348 1.13 -2.45 10.99
C LEU A 348 2.45 -3.21 11.01
N ALA A 349 3.37 -2.77 11.85
CA ALA A 349 4.59 -3.52 12.14
C ALA A 349 4.30 -4.44 13.34
N ILE A 350 4.38 -5.75 13.13
CA ILE A 350 4.12 -6.76 14.17
C ILE A 350 5.21 -7.83 14.07
N ASN A 351 5.94 -8.07 15.16
CA ASN A 351 6.98 -9.10 15.26
C ASN A 351 8.01 -9.04 14.11
N ASP A 352 8.55 -7.86 13.85
CA ASP A 352 9.55 -7.60 12.80
C ASP A 352 9.07 -7.77 11.36
N ASP A 353 7.77 -7.92 11.13
CA ASP A 353 7.15 -8.00 9.80
C ASP A 353 6.17 -6.84 9.58
N VAL A 354 5.99 -6.48 8.31
CA VAL A 354 4.94 -5.53 7.91
C VAL A 354 3.68 -6.29 7.50
N TRP A 355 2.58 -5.97 8.18
CA TRP A 355 1.26 -6.54 7.94
C TRP A 355 0.33 -5.51 7.31
N VAL A 356 -0.38 -5.91 6.27
CA VAL A 356 -1.51 -5.15 5.71
C VAL A 356 -2.73 -5.41 6.56
N TYR A 357 -3.41 -4.36 6.99
CA TYR A 357 -4.67 -4.46 7.66
C TYR A 357 -5.78 -3.75 6.89
N THR A 358 -6.99 -4.31 6.91
CA THR A 358 -8.21 -3.71 6.36
C THR A 358 -9.44 -4.28 7.06
N GLY A 359 -10.51 -3.51 7.09
CA GLY A 359 -11.81 -3.99 7.56
C GLY A 359 -12.41 -5.01 6.61
N VAL A 360 -13.35 -5.79 7.13
CA VAL A 360 -14.12 -6.78 6.40
C VAL A 360 -15.60 -6.50 6.59
N THR A 361 -16.34 -6.42 5.48
CA THR A 361 -17.77 -6.17 5.47
C THR A 361 -18.52 -7.24 4.66
N SER A 362 -19.81 -7.35 4.85
CA SER A 362 -20.69 -8.09 3.96
C SER A 362 -20.89 -7.28 2.66
N ILE A 363 -20.96 -7.94 1.51
CA ILE A 363 -21.21 -7.27 0.21
C ILE A 363 -22.50 -6.42 0.22
N THR A 364 -23.45 -6.76 1.08
CA THR A 364 -24.75 -6.06 1.20
C THR A 364 -24.79 -4.99 2.28
N SER A 365 -23.72 -4.81 3.06
CA SER A 365 -23.67 -3.88 4.20
C SER A 365 -22.52 -2.89 4.02
N ASP A 366 -22.84 -1.68 3.59
CA ASP A 366 -21.83 -0.67 3.24
C ASP A 366 -21.32 0.17 4.43
N GLN A 367 -21.83 -0.02 5.65
CA GLN A 367 -21.55 0.87 6.78
C GLN A 367 -21.08 0.17 8.07
N SER A 368 -20.95 -1.16 8.06
CA SER A 368 -20.54 -1.91 9.25
C SER A 368 -19.49 -2.95 8.91
N ASN A 369 -18.42 -2.97 9.69
CA ASN A 369 -17.46 -4.07 9.68
C ASN A 369 -18.02 -5.27 10.45
N VAL A 370 -17.79 -6.46 9.90
CA VAL A 370 -18.02 -7.74 10.57
C VAL A 370 -16.72 -8.30 11.15
N GLY A 371 -15.60 -7.66 10.85
CA GLY A 371 -14.28 -8.06 11.33
C GLY A 371 -13.15 -7.29 10.65
N PHE A 372 -11.94 -7.70 10.98
CA PHE A 372 -10.71 -7.19 10.36
C PHE A 372 -9.85 -8.35 9.89
N VAL A 373 -9.04 -8.09 8.89
CA VAL A 373 -8.04 -9.04 8.41
C VAL A 373 -6.65 -8.40 8.43
N LEU A 374 -5.70 -9.14 8.98
CA LEU A 374 -4.27 -8.82 8.93
C LEU A 374 -3.57 -9.85 8.04
N MET A 375 -2.74 -9.36 7.14
CA MET A 375 -2.07 -10.16 6.12
C MET A 375 -0.59 -9.80 6.09
N ASN A 376 0.27 -10.76 6.43
CA ASN A 376 1.72 -10.58 6.44
C ASN A 376 2.26 -10.46 5.01
N GLN A 377 2.96 -9.35 4.71
CA GLN A 377 3.48 -9.09 3.37
C GLN A 377 4.68 -9.97 2.99
N ARG A 378 5.39 -10.56 3.94
CA ARG A 378 6.51 -11.47 3.67
C ARG A 378 6.07 -12.91 3.49
N THR A 379 5.14 -13.41 4.33
CA THR A 379 4.80 -14.84 4.41
C THR A 379 3.44 -15.21 3.84
N MET A 380 2.54 -14.20 3.63
CA MET A 380 1.12 -14.37 3.31
C MET A 380 0.32 -15.00 4.47
N GLU A 381 0.87 -15.10 5.69
CA GLU A 381 0.10 -15.45 6.87
C GLU A 381 -1.07 -14.48 7.02
N THR A 382 -2.28 -15.02 7.26
CA THR A 382 -3.49 -14.20 7.27
C THR A 382 -4.34 -14.55 8.46
N LYS A 383 -4.65 -13.55 9.29
CA LYS A 383 -5.45 -13.66 10.50
C LYS A 383 -6.73 -12.83 10.35
N TYR A 384 -7.85 -13.42 10.73
CA TYR A 384 -9.15 -12.77 10.74
C TYR A 384 -9.64 -12.61 12.17
N TYR A 385 -10.05 -11.41 12.53
CA TYR A 385 -10.58 -11.04 13.84
C TYR A 385 -12.05 -10.67 13.69
N GLU A 386 -12.90 -11.39 14.41
CA GLU A 386 -14.35 -11.18 14.41
C GLU A 386 -14.68 -10.02 15.36
N ILE A 387 -14.71 -8.81 14.85
CA ILE A 387 -14.99 -7.56 15.59
C ILE A 387 -16.01 -6.77 14.80
N GLU A 388 -17.22 -6.71 15.32
CA GLU A 388 -18.28 -5.89 14.74
C GLU A 388 -18.08 -4.42 15.12
N GLY A 389 -18.30 -3.52 14.17
CA GLY A 389 -18.16 -2.08 14.41
C GLY A 389 -18.36 -1.21 13.19
N ALA A 390 -17.99 0.04 13.31
CA ALA A 390 -18.03 0.99 12.21
C ALA A 390 -16.92 0.71 11.18
N ILE A 391 -17.19 1.00 9.91
CA ILE A 391 -16.15 1.02 8.87
C ILE A 391 -15.21 2.22 9.07
N GLU A 392 -14.02 2.12 8.49
CA GLU A 392 -12.97 3.14 8.56
C GLU A 392 -13.47 4.52 8.11
N ASP A 393 -14.24 4.59 7.03
CA ASP A 393 -14.79 5.85 6.51
C ASP A 393 -15.73 6.55 7.50
N SER A 394 -16.52 5.79 8.27
CA SER A 394 -17.37 6.34 9.33
C SER A 394 -16.55 6.91 10.48
N ALA A 395 -15.48 6.22 10.87
CA ALA A 395 -14.56 6.68 11.91
C ALA A 395 -13.79 7.94 11.47
N MET A 396 -13.31 7.98 10.22
CA MET A 396 -12.66 9.15 9.63
C MET A 396 -13.60 10.36 9.63
N THR A 397 -14.85 10.17 9.19
CA THR A 397 -15.87 11.22 9.18
C THR A 397 -16.15 11.74 10.61
N SER A 398 -16.20 10.85 11.60
CA SER A 398 -16.41 11.25 13.01
C SER A 398 -15.23 12.05 13.56
N ALA A 399 -14.00 11.65 13.24
CA ALA A 399 -12.80 12.39 13.63
C ALA A 399 -12.74 13.78 12.95
N GLU A 400 -13.05 13.86 11.65
CA GLU A 400 -13.14 15.14 10.92
C GLU A 400 -14.22 16.05 11.50
N GLY A 401 -15.35 15.48 11.94
CA GLY A 401 -16.44 16.20 12.59
C GLY A 401 -16.01 16.89 13.89
N LYS A 402 -15.14 16.26 14.69
CA LYS A 402 -14.60 16.86 15.92
C LYS A 402 -13.71 18.09 15.66
N VAL A 403 -13.08 18.17 14.51
CA VAL A 403 -12.17 19.27 14.12
C VAL A 403 -12.68 20.05 12.91
N GLN A 404 -13.99 20.02 12.65
CA GLN A 404 -14.59 20.64 11.46
C GLN A 404 -14.28 22.15 11.32
N ASN A 405 -14.11 22.85 12.43
CA ASN A 405 -13.74 24.26 12.46
C ASN A 405 -12.30 24.52 11.94
N LEU A 406 -11.45 23.49 11.92
CA LEU A 406 -10.08 23.56 11.43
C LEU A 406 -9.95 23.07 9.99
N GLY A 407 -10.95 22.36 9.46
CA GLY A 407 -10.97 21.82 8.10
C GLY A 407 -9.93 20.71 7.85
N TYR A 408 -9.49 20.04 8.91
CA TYR A 408 -8.50 18.96 8.79
C TYR A 408 -9.12 17.68 8.22
N LYS A 409 -8.29 16.89 7.53
CA LYS A 409 -8.66 15.62 6.90
C LYS A 409 -7.96 14.45 7.58
N ALA A 410 -8.74 13.41 7.87
CA ALA A 410 -8.23 12.19 8.47
C ALA A 410 -7.44 11.34 7.47
N THR A 411 -6.38 10.70 7.94
CA THR A 411 -5.72 9.60 7.20
C THR A 411 -6.51 8.33 7.38
N PHE A 412 -6.31 7.33 6.50
CA PHE A 412 -6.83 6.00 6.74
C PHE A 412 -6.33 5.47 8.09
N PRO A 413 -7.22 4.98 8.97
CA PRO A 413 -6.86 4.68 10.35
C PRO A 413 -5.93 3.47 10.48
N LEU A 414 -5.23 3.39 11.60
CA LEU A 414 -4.59 2.19 12.10
C LEU A 414 -5.50 1.55 13.15
N LEU A 415 -5.54 0.22 13.20
CA LEU A 415 -6.24 -0.51 14.23
C LEU A 415 -5.30 -0.79 15.39
N LEU A 416 -5.58 -0.21 16.55
CA LEU A 416 -4.81 -0.38 17.78
C LEU A 416 -5.64 -1.06 18.87
N ASN A 417 -4.95 -1.63 19.83
CA ASN A 417 -5.53 -2.16 21.07
C ASN A 417 -5.25 -1.16 22.21
N ILE A 418 -6.29 -0.50 22.71
CA ILE A 418 -6.21 0.44 23.84
C ILE A 418 -7.14 -0.07 24.95
N ASP A 419 -6.59 -0.52 26.06
CA ASP A 419 -7.34 -1.09 27.19
C ASP A 419 -8.30 -2.24 26.80
N ALA A 420 -7.83 -3.14 25.94
CA ALA A 420 -8.59 -4.23 25.33
C ALA A 420 -9.73 -3.78 24.38
N GLU A 421 -9.85 -2.48 24.10
CA GLU A 421 -10.79 -1.93 23.14
C GLU A 421 -10.15 -1.76 21.75
N PRO A 422 -10.76 -2.30 20.69
CA PRO A 422 -10.31 -2.05 19.34
C PRO A 422 -10.55 -0.58 18.99
N THR A 423 -9.48 0.10 18.60
CA THR A 423 -9.46 1.55 18.44
C THR A 423 -8.88 1.93 17.10
N TYR A 424 -9.58 2.74 16.35
CA TYR A 424 -9.06 3.41 15.18
C TYR A 424 -8.20 4.61 15.58
N PHE A 425 -6.94 4.58 15.23
CA PHE A 425 -6.02 5.70 15.39
C PHE A 425 -5.71 6.33 14.04
N MET A 426 -5.76 7.64 13.93
CA MET A 426 -5.51 8.35 12.68
C MET A 426 -4.86 9.72 12.90
N ALA A 427 -4.09 10.16 11.91
CA ALA A 427 -3.56 11.51 11.86
C ALA A 427 -4.57 12.45 11.17
N LEU A 428 -4.64 13.68 11.63
CA LEU A 428 -5.45 14.76 11.08
C LEU A 428 -4.53 15.78 10.40
N LYS A 429 -4.71 15.97 9.08
CA LYS A 429 -3.83 16.80 8.23
C LYS A 429 -4.51 18.09 7.83
N ASP A 430 -3.73 19.16 7.78
CA ASP A 430 -4.14 20.44 7.23
C ASP A 430 -4.22 20.42 5.69
N ALA A 431 -4.65 21.52 5.09
CA ALA A 431 -4.74 21.69 3.65
C ALA A 431 -3.38 21.57 2.91
N SER A 432 -2.26 21.67 3.64
CA SER A 432 -0.90 21.47 3.10
C SER A 432 -0.43 20.02 3.20
N GLY A 433 -1.29 19.10 3.66
CA GLY A 433 -0.97 17.68 3.82
C GLY A 433 -0.09 17.35 5.03
N LEU A 434 0.06 18.30 5.97
CA LEU A 434 0.87 18.11 7.18
C LEU A 434 0.01 17.66 8.34
N VAL A 435 0.51 16.71 9.11
CA VAL A 435 -0.12 16.24 10.35
C VAL A 435 -0.11 17.39 11.38
N LYS A 436 -1.28 17.68 11.95
CA LYS A 436 -1.49 18.74 12.94
C LYS A 436 -2.10 18.24 14.24
N LYS A 437 -2.91 17.20 14.17
CA LYS A 437 -3.55 16.56 15.30
C LYS A 437 -3.65 15.06 15.08
N TYR A 438 -4.03 14.36 16.12
CA TYR A 438 -4.32 12.93 16.10
C TYR A 438 -5.75 12.69 16.59
N ALA A 439 -6.35 11.61 16.17
CA ALA A 439 -7.66 11.17 16.63
C ALA A 439 -7.66 9.69 16.98
N MET A 440 -8.40 9.33 18.01
CA MET A 440 -8.74 7.97 18.40
C MET A 440 -10.25 7.82 18.40
N VAL A 441 -10.75 6.77 17.73
CA VAL A 441 -12.18 6.49 17.58
C VAL A 441 -12.43 5.06 17.98
N ASN A 442 -13.39 4.80 18.87
CA ASN A 442 -13.76 3.45 19.26
C ASN A 442 -14.44 2.72 18.09
N VAL A 443 -14.02 1.49 17.82
CA VAL A 443 -14.53 0.69 16.69
C VAL A 443 -16.00 0.32 16.90
N HIS A 444 -16.39 -0.08 18.13
CA HIS A 444 -17.76 -0.45 18.44
C HIS A 444 -18.71 0.75 18.49
N ASN A 445 -18.19 1.91 18.95
CA ASN A 445 -18.96 3.14 19.05
C ASN A 445 -18.18 4.33 18.48
N TYR A 446 -18.34 4.58 17.19
CA TYR A 446 -17.64 5.66 16.46
C TYR A 446 -18.01 7.09 16.91
N GLN A 447 -18.94 7.24 17.84
CA GLN A 447 -19.25 8.53 18.48
C GLN A 447 -18.26 8.85 19.63
N ILE A 448 -17.58 7.83 20.15
CA ILE A 448 -16.50 8.01 21.15
C ILE A 448 -15.23 8.39 20.36
N VAL A 449 -14.98 9.69 20.29
CA VAL A 449 -13.87 10.28 19.55
C VAL A 449 -13.08 11.20 20.46
N ALA A 450 -11.79 10.92 20.60
CA ALA A 450 -10.82 11.82 21.23
C ALA A 450 -9.92 12.43 20.15
N THR A 451 -9.45 13.66 20.39
CA THR A 451 -8.44 14.32 19.58
C THR A 451 -7.37 14.94 20.48
N GLY A 452 -6.13 15.03 19.97
CA GLY A 452 -5.02 15.65 20.69
C GLY A 452 -3.98 16.25 19.74
N ASP A 453 -3.19 17.20 20.23
CA ASP A 453 -2.08 17.78 19.47
C ASP A 453 -0.87 16.85 19.42
N THR A 454 -0.75 15.98 20.41
CA THR A 454 0.21 14.86 20.45
C THR A 454 -0.54 13.54 20.57
N VAL A 455 0.16 12.45 20.28
CA VAL A 455 -0.40 11.10 20.44
C VAL A 455 -0.76 10.84 21.90
N ASN A 456 0.11 11.25 22.83
CA ASN A 456 -0.10 11.08 24.28
C ASN A 456 -1.33 11.84 24.79
N ASP A 457 -1.54 13.08 24.34
CA ASP A 457 -2.73 13.88 24.71
C ASP A 457 -4.02 13.23 24.15
N CYS A 458 -3.95 12.76 22.91
CA CYS A 458 -5.07 12.06 22.28
C CYS A 458 -5.45 10.79 23.03
N GLU A 459 -4.45 9.98 23.41
CA GLU A 459 -4.65 8.76 24.18
C GLU A 459 -5.21 9.02 25.57
N ALA A 460 -4.62 9.94 26.31
CA ALA A 460 -5.10 10.29 27.66
C ALA A 460 -6.57 10.71 27.62
N SER A 461 -6.93 11.53 26.63
CA SER A 461 -8.32 11.93 26.39
C SER A 461 -9.21 10.74 26.02
N TYR A 462 -8.71 9.83 25.15
CA TYR A 462 -9.45 8.65 24.74
C TYR A 462 -9.69 7.68 25.88
N ARG A 463 -8.66 7.37 26.68
CA ARG A 463 -8.79 6.50 27.87
C ARG A 463 -9.83 7.04 28.84
N SER A 464 -9.83 8.34 29.09
CA SER A 464 -10.84 8.99 29.92
C SER A 464 -12.25 8.82 29.35
N LEU A 465 -12.41 8.93 28.02
CA LEU A 465 -13.71 8.75 27.35
C LEU A 465 -14.21 7.32 27.41
N ILE A 466 -13.37 6.30 27.13
CA ILE A 466 -13.82 4.89 27.19
C ILE A 466 -14.18 4.50 28.63
N GLN A 467 -13.39 4.93 29.64
CA GLN A 467 -13.71 4.69 31.05
C GLN A 467 -15.04 5.34 31.46
N SER A 468 -15.28 6.59 31.07
CA SER A 468 -16.54 7.28 31.38
C SER A 468 -17.77 6.64 30.71
N ASN A 469 -17.56 5.87 29.64
CA ASN A 469 -18.60 5.11 28.96
C ASN A 469 -18.67 3.64 29.43
N GLY A 470 -17.92 3.27 30.51
CA GLY A 470 -17.95 1.93 31.09
C GLY A 470 -17.27 0.87 30.23
N MET A 471 -16.37 1.27 29.35
CA MET A 471 -15.56 0.41 28.47
C MET A 471 -14.13 0.27 29.01
N GLY A 472 -13.38 -0.72 28.53
CA GLY A 472 -12.00 -1.00 28.92
C GLY A 472 -11.87 -2.14 29.93
N SER A 473 -10.67 -2.71 30.06
CA SER A 473 -10.40 -3.83 30.98
C SER A 473 -10.42 -3.38 32.43
N ASP A 474 -11.23 -4.02 33.25
CA ASP A 474 -11.39 -3.74 34.70
C ASP A 474 -10.10 -3.89 35.54
N GLU A 475 -9.05 -4.49 35.01
CA GLU A 475 -7.85 -4.80 35.82
C GLU A 475 -6.80 -3.68 35.90
N GLU A 476 -6.67 -2.83 34.87
CA GLU A 476 -5.77 -1.66 34.93
C GLU A 476 -6.47 -0.37 35.32
N SER A 477 -7.76 -0.23 35.05
CA SER A 477 -8.57 0.93 35.48
C SER A 477 -8.72 1.01 37.01
N LYS A 478 -8.53 -0.08 37.74
CA LYS A 478 -8.43 -0.07 39.22
C LYS A 478 -7.12 0.51 39.73
N LYS A 479 -6.13 0.79 38.89
CA LYS A 479 -4.84 1.41 39.28
C LYS A 479 -4.76 2.91 39.00
N ALA A 480 -5.62 3.50 38.23
CA ALA A 480 -5.84 4.93 38.28
C ALA A 480 -6.58 5.22 39.59
N SER A 481 -5.82 5.32 40.68
CA SER A 481 -6.39 5.47 42.03
C SER A 481 -7.20 6.76 42.05
N THR A 482 -8.52 6.60 42.03
CA THR A 482 -9.43 7.69 42.35
C THR A 482 -9.04 8.20 43.73
N LYS A 483 -8.57 9.45 43.78
CA LYS A 483 -8.20 10.09 45.01
C LYS A 483 -9.35 10.98 45.49
N THR A 484 -9.49 11.12 46.78
CA THR A 484 -10.47 12.01 47.36
C THR A 484 -9.73 13.08 48.12
N THR A 485 -10.08 14.34 47.88
CA THR A 485 -9.58 15.50 48.62
C THR A 485 -10.75 16.36 49.08
N ALA A 486 -10.58 17.02 50.18
CA ALA A 486 -11.53 18.01 50.68
C ALA A 486 -10.79 19.31 50.97
N GLY A 487 -11.38 20.42 50.59
CA GLY A 487 -10.74 21.73 50.79
C GLY A 487 -11.69 22.89 50.50
N THR A 488 -11.19 24.09 50.70
CA THR A 488 -11.89 25.33 50.39
C THR A 488 -11.45 25.83 49.02
N ILE A 489 -12.38 26.17 48.14
CA ILE A 489 -12.10 26.71 46.81
C ILE A 489 -11.34 28.05 46.96
N LYS A 490 -10.10 28.08 46.45
CA LYS A 490 -9.27 29.27 46.35
C LYS A 490 -9.57 30.07 45.09
N LYS A 491 -9.81 29.33 43.99
CA LYS A 491 -10.07 29.94 42.70
C LYS A 491 -10.94 29.01 41.88
N ILE A 492 -11.89 29.59 41.15
CA ILE A 492 -12.69 28.92 40.14
C ILE A 492 -12.61 29.74 38.86
N ALA A 493 -12.34 29.07 37.75
CA ALA A 493 -12.28 29.68 36.42
C ALA A 493 -13.08 28.83 35.43
N GLN A 494 -13.84 29.48 34.56
CA GLN A 494 -14.58 28.81 33.51
C GLN A 494 -13.81 28.90 32.20
N ALA A 495 -13.76 27.79 31.47
CA ALA A 495 -13.33 27.73 30.09
C ALA A 495 -14.28 26.85 29.27
N VAL A 496 -14.32 27.07 27.96
CA VAL A 496 -15.01 26.22 27.03
C VAL A 496 -13.93 25.46 26.26
N ILE A 497 -13.93 24.13 26.40
CA ILE A 497 -13.00 23.22 25.74
C ILE A 497 -13.81 22.29 24.88
N ASP A 498 -13.50 22.20 23.60
CA ASP A 498 -14.18 21.35 22.60
C ASP A 498 -15.72 21.49 22.59
N GLY A 499 -16.22 22.69 22.87
CA GLY A 499 -17.66 22.98 22.91
C GLY A 499 -18.34 22.66 24.23
N SER A 500 -17.64 22.09 25.22
CA SER A 500 -18.14 21.83 26.57
C SER A 500 -17.65 22.88 27.55
N SER A 501 -18.50 23.27 28.49
CA SER A 501 -18.13 24.21 29.56
C SER A 501 -17.49 23.46 30.72
N HIS A 502 -16.31 23.90 31.12
CA HIS A 502 -15.54 23.34 32.22
C HIS A 502 -15.26 24.38 33.29
N TYR A 503 -15.28 23.96 34.55
CA TYR A 503 -14.72 24.73 35.67
C TYR A 503 -13.37 24.15 36.08
N TYR A 504 -12.38 25.01 36.17
CA TYR A 504 -11.06 24.73 36.74
C TYR A 504 -10.99 25.26 38.15
N ILE A 505 -10.93 24.29 39.11
CA ILE A 505 -10.96 24.59 40.54
C ILE A 505 -9.56 24.40 41.12
N VAL A 506 -9.12 25.36 41.95
CA VAL A 506 -7.91 25.24 42.79
C VAL A 506 -8.32 25.39 44.24
N LEU A 507 -7.84 24.48 45.11
CA LEU A 507 -8.09 24.51 46.55
C LEU A 507 -6.99 25.29 47.27
N ASN A 508 -7.30 25.84 48.48
CA ASN A 508 -6.37 26.66 49.28
C ASN A 508 -5.04 25.93 49.58
N ASP A 509 -5.10 24.66 49.85
CA ASP A 509 -3.97 23.85 50.33
C ASP A 509 -3.38 22.93 49.24
N SER A 510 -3.63 23.24 47.96
CA SER A 510 -3.17 22.45 46.83
C SER A 510 -2.93 23.31 45.60
N ASP A 511 -1.83 23.04 44.89
CA ASP A 511 -1.56 23.64 43.58
C ASP A 511 -2.18 22.83 42.43
N THR A 512 -2.90 21.75 42.75
CA THR A 512 -3.57 20.90 41.76
C THR A 512 -4.75 21.63 41.14
N ILE A 513 -4.83 21.62 39.82
CA ILE A 513 -5.97 22.13 39.07
C ILE A 513 -6.94 20.98 38.83
N TYR A 514 -8.17 21.12 39.33
CA TYR A 514 -9.25 20.14 39.18
C TYR A 514 -10.17 20.58 38.04
N ASP A 515 -10.31 19.75 37.04
CA ASP A 515 -11.17 19.97 35.86
C ASP A 515 -12.54 19.34 36.08
N VAL A 516 -13.58 20.16 36.11
CA VAL A 516 -14.98 19.79 36.32
C VAL A 516 -15.76 20.05 35.02
N ASP A 517 -16.16 18.99 34.35
CA ASP A 517 -17.07 19.06 33.20
C ASP A 517 -18.48 19.43 33.69
N ILE A 518 -18.93 20.65 33.40
CA ILE A 518 -20.22 21.18 33.87
C ILE A 518 -21.39 20.38 33.29
N SER A 519 -21.22 19.80 32.09
CA SER A 519 -22.29 19.01 31.48
C SER A 519 -22.61 17.75 32.27
N LYS A 520 -21.63 17.20 32.99
CA LYS A 520 -21.76 16.02 33.87
C LYS A 520 -22.15 16.38 35.29
N TYR A 521 -21.73 17.57 35.76
CA TYR A 521 -21.87 18.02 37.15
C TYR A 521 -22.51 19.39 37.21
N LEU A 522 -23.80 19.49 36.83
CA LEU A 522 -24.54 20.75 36.80
C LEU A 522 -24.56 21.49 38.11
N ASP A 523 -24.54 20.79 39.25
CA ASP A 523 -24.48 21.40 40.57
C ASP A 523 -23.19 22.20 40.81
N ALA A 524 -22.15 21.96 40.01
CA ALA A 524 -20.92 22.75 40.06
C ALA A 524 -21.14 24.23 39.69
N ILE A 525 -22.22 24.56 38.99
CA ILE A 525 -22.58 25.96 38.67
C ILE A 525 -22.87 26.78 39.94
N LEU A 526 -23.23 26.12 41.04
CA LEU A 526 -23.55 26.73 42.31
C LEU A 526 -22.32 26.94 43.23
N LEU A 527 -21.14 26.54 42.76
CA LEU A 527 -19.89 26.65 43.53
C LEU A 527 -19.29 28.05 43.37
N GLU A 528 -18.85 28.58 44.49
CA GLU A 528 -18.19 29.90 44.57
C GLU A 528 -16.84 29.79 45.31
N GLU A 529 -15.96 30.80 45.10
CA GLU A 529 -14.72 30.91 45.86
C GLU A 529 -15.05 31.03 47.35
N GLY A 530 -14.38 30.26 48.19
CA GLY A 530 -14.64 30.15 49.60
C GLY A 530 -15.54 28.98 50.02
N ASP A 531 -16.19 28.29 49.07
CA ASP A 531 -16.96 27.11 49.38
C ASP A 531 -16.06 25.93 49.78
N LYS A 532 -16.55 25.12 50.74
CA LYS A 532 -15.93 23.85 51.12
C LYS A 532 -16.47 22.77 50.23
N VAL A 533 -15.57 22.05 49.60
CA VAL A 533 -15.93 20.95 48.66
C VAL A 533 -15.16 19.71 48.98
N THR A 534 -15.77 18.57 48.67
CA THR A 534 -15.13 17.27 48.58
C THR A 534 -15.07 16.86 47.10
N ILE A 535 -13.86 16.59 46.60
CA ILE A 535 -13.57 16.25 45.21
C ILE A 535 -13.01 14.84 45.17
N GLU A 536 -13.65 14.00 44.40
CA GLU A 536 -13.14 12.71 43.97
C GLU A 536 -12.59 12.87 42.55
N TYR A 537 -11.30 12.55 42.33
CA TYR A 537 -10.61 12.87 41.09
C TYR A 537 -9.61 11.80 40.68
N THR A 538 -9.31 11.76 39.40
CA THR A 538 -8.20 11.02 38.82
C THR A 538 -7.03 11.96 38.59
N GLU A 539 -5.81 11.56 39.01
CA GLU A 539 -4.61 12.38 38.82
C GLU A 539 -4.33 12.63 37.35
N GLY A 540 -4.01 13.87 37.03
CA GLY A 540 -3.67 14.36 35.71
C GLY A 540 -3.21 15.82 35.78
N ASN A 541 -2.94 16.46 34.68
CA ASN A 541 -2.63 17.90 34.61
C ASN A 541 -3.43 18.54 33.45
N PRO A 542 -4.67 19.06 33.74
CA PRO A 542 -5.38 19.11 35.01
C PRO A 542 -5.91 17.74 35.47
N SER A 543 -6.17 17.61 36.80
CA SER A 543 -6.79 16.40 37.37
C SER A 543 -8.29 16.35 37.05
N THR A 544 -8.77 15.23 36.48
CA THR A 544 -10.17 15.11 36.11
C THR A 544 -11.05 14.78 37.31
N VAL A 545 -12.11 15.57 37.49
CA VAL A 545 -13.06 15.37 38.60
C VAL A 545 -14.08 14.30 38.22
N ASN A 546 -14.16 13.26 39.06
CA ASN A 546 -15.12 12.16 38.94
C ASN A 546 -16.38 12.38 39.78
N LYS A 547 -16.27 13.21 40.84
CA LYS A 547 -17.38 13.63 41.67
C LYS A 547 -17.00 14.89 42.45
N ILE A 548 -17.93 15.80 42.56
CA ILE A 548 -17.76 16.99 43.41
C ILE A 548 -19.03 17.21 44.21
N SER A 549 -18.86 17.57 45.48
CA SER A 549 -19.98 17.90 46.37
C SER A 549 -19.59 19.05 47.30
N LYS A 550 -20.52 19.97 47.50
CA LYS A 550 -20.40 21.03 48.51
C LYS A 550 -20.56 20.38 49.91
N SER A 551 -19.64 20.65 50.84
CA SER A 551 -19.59 20.05 52.14
C SER A 551 -20.35 20.89 53.16
#